data_3b22b6966acbba5fc3577dee51377b3c
#
_entry.id   3b22b6966acbba5fc3577dee51377b3c
#
_cell.length_a   1.000
_cell.length_b   1.000
_cell.length_c   1.000
_cell.angle_alpha   90.00
_cell.angle_beta   90.00
_cell.angle_gamma   90.00
#
_symmetry.space_group_name_H-M   'P 1'
#
loop_
_entity.id
_entity.type
_entity.pdbx_description
1 polymer ?
#
loop_
_entity_poly.entity_id
_entity_poly.type
_entity_poly.pdbx_seq_one_letter_code
_entity_poly.pdbx_strand_id
1 'polypeptide(L)'
;MKSFVIDHVRTRVGKYGGALAEARPDDLAAEVLKALSKRNNLNSSEVDEVILGSANQAGEDNRNVARMATLLANFATDVPAYTVNRLCASGLQAVANAHEGILSNRLHLAIAGGAESMTRAPWVTEKPNKPWAKPGKTFDSALGWRFINPKMDSHDNGNTTLSLGLATEKLAKEHGITRVESDEFACRSHELAAESWRSGFFANHTIQIETKNELLIDETIRETTSLESLGKLKASFSDDGIITAGNSSPLSDGASGTLVASEDAIKEFSLKPKVEILGFVAVGVKPYQFGYGPVP
;
A
#
# COMPACT_ATOMS: atom_id res chain seq x y z
N MET A 1 -3.49 -20.20 20.57
CA MET A 1 -2.82 -20.39 19.26
C MET A 1 -2.00 -19.17 18.97
N LYS A 2 -0.85 -19.26 18.33
CA LYS A 2 0.04 -18.15 17.97
C LYS A 2 0.18 -18.09 16.46
N SER A 3 0.47 -16.92 15.93
CA SER A 3 0.80 -16.73 14.52
C SER A 3 2.16 -16.08 14.34
N PHE A 4 2.82 -16.42 13.27
CA PHE A 4 4.20 -16.01 12.98
C PHE A 4 4.34 -15.53 11.56
N VAL A 5 5.14 -14.50 11.37
CA VAL A 5 5.66 -14.13 10.05
C VAL A 5 6.81 -15.07 9.71
N ILE A 6 6.67 -15.79 8.61
CA ILE A 6 7.66 -16.72 8.10
C ILE A 6 8.58 -16.05 7.10
N ASP A 7 8.02 -15.39 6.12
CA ASP A 7 8.76 -14.67 5.09
C ASP A 7 7.96 -13.48 4.59
N HIS A 8 8.64 -12.55 3.97
CA HIS A 8 8.02 -11.41 3.32
C HIS A 8 8.83 -10.99 2.11
N VAL A 9 8.15 -10.49 1.12
CA VAL A 9 8.77 -9.97 -0.10
C VAL A 9 7.89 -8.87 -0.69
N ARG A 10 8.51 -7.92 -1.37
CA ARG A 10 7.82 -6.91 -2.14
C ARG A 10 8.46 -6.72 -3.52
N THR A 11 7.76 -6.13 -4.44
CA THR A 11 8.39 -5.57 -5.63
C THR A 11 9.28 -4.39 -5.24
N ARG A 12 10.18 -3.99 -6.09
CA ARG A 12 10.73 -2.64 -6.03
C ARG A 12 9.62 -1.65 -6.32
N VAL A 13 9.65 -0.48 -5.68
CA VAL A 13 8.61 0.54 -5.81
C VAL A 13 8.88 1.39 -7.06
N GLY A 14 7.94 1.37 -8.00
CA GLY A 14 7.93 2.26 -9.16
C GLY A 14 7.34 3.62 -8.82
N LYS A 15 7.85 4.69 -9.41
CA LYS A 15 7.19 6.00 -9.37
C LYS A 15 6.03 6.04 -10.35
N TYR A 16 5.12 6.97 -10.17
CA TYR A 16 4.03 7.24 -11.09
C TYR A 16 4.56 7.47 -12.53
N GLY A 17 4.04 6.70 -13.48
CA GLY A 17 4.51 6.73 -14.87
C GLY A 17 5.93 6.22 -15.08
N GLY A 18 6.52 5.52 -14.11
CA GLY A 18 7.89 5.02 -14.14
C GLY A 18 8.05 3.61 -14.69
N ALA A 19 9.05 2.89 -14.19
CA ALA A 19 9.43 1.57 -14.69
C ALA A 19 8.34 0.51 -14.59
N LEU A 20 7.43 0.61 -13.60
CA LEU A 20 6.29 -0.29 -13.42
C LEU A 20 5.00 0.16 -14.14
N ALA A 21 5.04 1.23 -14.94
CA ALA A 21 3.84 1.80 -15.57
C ALA A 21 3.07 0.83 -16.47
N GLU A 22 3.74 -0.15 -17.06
CA GLU A 22 3.11 -1.16 -17.93
C GLU A 22 2.67 -2.42 -17.15
N ALA A 23 3.11 -2.58 -15.89
CA ALA A 23 2.77 -3.73 -15.07
C ALA A 23 1.41 -3.53 -14.40
N ARG A 24 0.52 -4.50 -14.57
CA ARG A 24 -0.81 -4.50 -13.95
C ARG A 24 -0.73 -4.83 -12.46
N PRO A 25 -1.61 -4.29 -11.61
CA PRO A 25 -1.58 -4.58 -10.18
C PRO A 25 -1.80 -6.07 -9.85
N ASP A 26 -2.62 -6.77 -10.63
CA ASP A 26 -2.83 -8.21 -10.48
C ASP A 26 -1.60 -9.05 -10.87
N ASP A 27 -0.83 -8.64 -11.88
CA ASP A 27 0.44 -9.25 -12.26
C ASP A 27 1.52 -9.02 -11.19
N LEU A 28 1.65 -7.77 -10.69
CA LEU A 28 2.59 -7.44 -9.61
C LEU A 28 2.33 -8.31 -8.37
N ALA A 29 1.07 -8.46 -7.99
CA ALA A 29 0.68 -9.31 -6.88
C ALA A 29 0.98 -10.78 -7.15
N ALA A 30 0.71 -11.27 -8.37
CA ALA A 30 0.97 -12.67 -8.73
C ALA A 30 2.47 -13.01 -8.62
N GLU A 31 3.37 -12.12 -9.03
CA GLU A 31 4.83 -12.34 -8.91
C GLU A 31 5.26 -12.40 -7.43
N VAL A 32 4.65 -11.61 -6.56
CA VAL A 32 4.89 -11.69 -5.11
C VAL A 32 4.44 -13.04 -4.54
N LEU A 33 3.26 -13.53 -4.93
CA LEU A 33 2.75 -14.84 -4.50
C LEU A 33 3.67 -15.98 -4.96
N LYS A 34 4.07 -15.98 -6.23
CA LYS A 34 5.02 -16.96 -6.80
C LYS A 34 6.35 -16.95 -6.03
N ALA A 35 6.88 -15.76 -5.75
CA ALA A 35 8.14 -15.62 -5.04
C ALA A 35 8.07 -16.20 -3.63
N LEU A 36 7.02 -15.91 -2.86
CA LEU A 36 6.83 -16.46 -1.52
C LEU A 36 6.71 -17.97 -1.52
N SER A 37 5.91 -18.55 -2.41
CA SER A 37 5.77 -20.00 -2.53
C SER A 37 7.10 -20.67 -2.88
N LYS A 38 7.82 -20.14 -3.89
CA LYS A 38 9.11 -20.68 -4.31
C LYS A 38 10.17 -20.60 -3.21
N ARG A 39 10.25 -19.47 -2.50
CA ARG A 39 11.27 -19.26 -1.44
C ARG A 39 11.08 -20.17 -0.25
N ASN A 40 9.84 -20.58 0.02
CA ASN A 40 9.48 -21.43 1.16
C ASN A 40 9.18 -22.88 0.78
N ASN A 41 9.44 -23.27 -0.47
CA ASN A 41 9.17 -24.60 -1.04
C ASN A 41 7.72 -25.08 -0.80
N LEU A 42 6.76 -24.16 -0.89
CA LEU A 42 5.36 -24.45 -0.71
C LEU A 42 4.69 -24.81 -2.04
N ASN A 43 3.86 -25.86 -2.02
CA ASN A 43 2.89 -26.05 -3.08
C ASN A 43 1.75 -25.05 -2.91
N SER A 44 1.20 -24.61 -4.01
CA SER A 44 0.13 -23.60 -4.00
C SER A 44 -1.14 -24.06 -3.29
N SER A 45 -1.39 -25.38 -3.20
CA SER A 45 -2.52 -25.97 -2.48
C SER A 45 -2.34 -26.06 -0.96
N GLU A 46 -1.16 -25.76 -0.44
CA GLU A 46 -0.87 -25.76 1.00
C GLU A 46 -1.27 -24.45 1.69
N VAL A 47 -1.55 -23.40 0.91
CA VAL A 47 -2.01 -22.12 1.42
C VAL A 47 -3.53 -22.12 1.59
N ASP A 48 -4.00 -21.90 2.81
CA ASP A 48 -5.43 -21.93 3.12
C ASP A 48 -6.18 -20.71 2.51
N GLU A 49 -5.55 -19.54 2.50
CA GLU A 49 -6.18 -18.31 1.99
C GLU A 49 -5.16 -17.24 1.59
N VAL A 50 -5.49 -16.49 0.55
CA VAL A 50 -4.73 -15.29 0.14
C VAL A 50 -5.55 -14.03 0.42
N ILE A 51 -5.01 -13.09 1.19
CA ILE A 51 -5.67 -11.85 1.59
C ILE A 51 -4.82 -10.68 1.11
N LEU A 52 -5.31 -9.88 0.17
CA LEU A 52 -4.58 -8.72 -0.32
C LEU A 52 -5.34 -7.41 -0.10
N GLY A 53 -4.63 -6.40 0.34
CA GLY A 53 -5.10 -5.03 0.40
C GLY A 53 -5.05 -4.34 -0.96
N SER A 54 -6.09 -3.58 -1.30
CA SER A 54 -6.09 -2.66 -2.42
C SER A 54 -7.05 -1.52 -2.15
N ALA A 55 -6.60 -0.28 -2.32
CA ALA A 55 -7.38 0.91 -1.97
C ALA A 55 -8.31 1.34 -3.11
N ASN A 56 -7.89 1.22 -4.35
CA ASN A 56 -8.65 1.76 -5.48
C ASN A 56 -9.85 0.91 -5.88
N GLN A 57 -9.65 -0.33 -6.26
CA GLN A 57 -10.65 -1.31 -6.68
C GLN A 57 -11.54 -0.85 -7.86
N ALA A 58 -11.07 0.10 -8.66
CA ALA A 58 -11.86 0.72 -9.73
C ALA A 58 -11.47 0.28 -11.14
N GLY A 59 -10.37 -0.46 -11.30
CA GLY A 59 -9.79 -0.78 -12.60
C GLY A 59 -9.29 -2.21 -12.74
N GLU A 60 -8.02 -2.36 -13.07
CA GLU A 60 -7.35 -3.64 -13.35
C GLU A 60 -7.18 -4.55 -12.12
N ASP A 61 -7.43 -4.04 -10.93
CA ASP A 61 -7.62 -4.80 -9.70
C ASP A 61 -8.87 -5.71 -9.71
N ASN A 62 -9.78 -5.51 -10.68
CA ASN A 62 -10.95 -6.36 -10.94
C ASN A 62 -11.84 -6.63 -9.72
N ARG A 63 -11.96 -5.67 -8.80
CA ARG A 63 -12.73 -5.75 -7.54
C ARG A 63 -12.17 -6.73 -6.51
N ASN A 64 -11.41 -7.75 -6.93
CA ASN A 64 -10.78 -8.73 -6.05
C ASN A 64 -9.40 -9.09 -6.63
N VAL A 65 -8.44 -8.20 -6.45
CA VAL A 65 -7.06 -8.39 -6.94
C VAL A 65 -6.42 -9.64 -6.35
N ALA A 66 -6.77 -10.00 -5.10
CA ALA A 66 -6.26 -11.22 -4.46
C ALA A 66 -6.63 -12.46 -5.28
N ARG A 67 -7.89 -12.58 -5.70
CA ARG A 67 -8.31 -13.73 -6.49
C ARG A 67 -7.68 -13.74 -7.88
N MET A 68 -7.58 -12.60 -8.53
CA MET A 68 -6.91 -12.51 -9.83
C MET A 68 -5.45 -12.91 -9.73
N ALA A 69 -4.73 -12.37 -8.77
CA ALA A 69 -3.32 -12.69 -8.52
C ALA A 69 -3.11 -14.18 -8.18
N THR A 70 -3.98 -14.78 -7.37
CA THR A 70 -3.92 -16.20 -7.02
C THR A 70 -4.00 -17.09 -8.25
N LEU A 71 -4.93 -16.80 -9.16
CA LEU A 71 -5.07 -17.53 -10.43
C LEU A 71 -3.89 -17.30 -11.38
N LEU A 72 -3.42 -16.06 -11.52
CA LEU A 72 -2.24 -15.71 -12.33
C LEU A 72 -0.94 -16.32 -11.78
N ALA A 73 -0.88 -16.51 -10.47
CA ALA A 73 0.25 -17.20 -9.83
C ALA A 73 0.18 -18.74 -9.94
N ASN A 74 -0.85 -19.29 -10.59
CA ASN A 74 -1.11 -20.71 -10.74
C ASN A 74 -1.30 -21.46 -9.39
N PHE A 75 -1.90 -20.78 -8.42
CA PHE A 75 -2.36 -21.46 -7.22
C PHE A 75 -3.53 -22.39 -7.56
N ALA A 76 -3.73 -23.42 -6.73
CA ALA A 76 -4.86 -24.32 -6.88
C ALA A 76 -6.19 -23.52 -6.84
N THR A 77 -7.15 -23.92 -7.65
CA THR A 77 -8.40 -23.17 -7.82
C THR A 77 -9.31 -23.17 -6.60
N ASP A 78 -9.10 -24.09 -5.69
CA ASP A 78 -9.80 -24.24 -4.42
C ASP A 78 -9.20 -23.36 -3.29
N VAL A 79 -8.02 -22.75 -3.50
CA VAL A 79 -7.48 -21.75 -2.58
C VAL A 79 -8.32 -20.47 -2.65
N PRO A 80 -9.06 -20.12 -1.60
CA PRO A 80 -9.86 -18.90 -1.57
C PRO A 80 -8.98 -17.66 -1.47
N ALA A 81 -9.48 -16.55 -2.02
CA ALA A 81 -8.79 -15.28 -1.92
C ALA A 81 -9.76 -14.11 -1.91
N TYR A 82 -9.48 -13.09 -1.11
CA TYR A 82 -10.29 -11.88 -1.07
C TYR A 82 -9.45 -10.61 -0.88
N THR A 83 -10.04 -9.49 -1.29
CA THR A 83 -9.43 -8.18 -1.17
C THR A 83 -10.06 -7.42 -0.01
N VAL A 84 -9.22 -6.78 0.81
CA VAL A 84 -9.62 -5.90 1.90
C VAL A 84 -9.27 -4.45 1.58
N ASN A 85 -10.13 -3.52 2.00
CA ASN A 85 -9.89 -2.09 1.83
C ASN A 85 -10.02 -1.34 3.17
N ARG A 86 -8.91 -0.80 3.63
CA ARG A 86 -8.78 0.19 4.70
C ARG A 86 -7.86 1.32 4.22
N LEU A 87 -8.04 1.74 2.96
CA LEU A 87 -7.19 2.70 2.26
C LEU A 87 -5.69 2.33 2.41
N CYS A 88 -4.82 3.26 2.78
CA CYS A 88 -3.37 3.02 2.92
C CYS A 88 -3.00 1.92 3.94
N ALA A 89 -3.89 1.59 4.88
CA ALA A 89 -3.69 0.52 5.87
C ALA A 89 -4.16 -0.87 5.38
N SER A 90 -4.61 -1.00 4.13
CA SER A 90 -5.20 -2.25 3.62
C SER A 90 -4.23 -3.44 3.68
N GLY A 91 -2.96 -3.25 3.36
CA GLY A 91 -1.96 -4.31 3.44
C GLY A 91 -1.73 -4.78 4.88
N LEU A 92 -1.66 -3.86 5.84
CA LEU A 92 -1.55 -4.21 7.26
C LEU A 92 -2.83 -4.89 7.77
N GLN A 93 -4.01 -4.45 7.31
CA GLN A 93 -5.28 -5.11 7.62
C GLN A 93 -5.34 -6.55 7.08
N ALA A 94 -4.78 -6.80 5.91
CA ALA A 94 -4.70 -8.16 5.37
C ALA A 94 -3.88 -9.09 6.29
N VAL A 95 -2.74 -8.61 6.80
CA VAL A 95 -1.92 -9.35 7.79
C VAL A 95 -2.69 -9.56 9.10
N ALA A 96 -3.43 -8.56 9.57
CA ALA A 96 -4.28 -8.68 10.75
C ALA A 96 -5.36 -9.75 10.57
N ASN A 97 -6.03 -9.78 9.41
CA ASN A 97 -7.05 -10.80 9.12
C ASN A 97 -6.47 -12.22 9.05
N ALA A 98 -5.25 -12.39 8.51
CA ALA A 98 -4.54 -13.67 8.54
C ALA A 98 -4.20 -14.08 9.99
N HIS A 99 -3.69 -13.15 10.79
CA HIS A 99 -3.43 -13.37 12.22
C HIS A 99 -4.70 -13.82 12.96
N GLU A 100 -5.80 -13.10 12.84
CA GLU A 100 -7.09 -13.42 13.47
C GLU A 100 -7.64 -14.76 12.97
N GLY A 101 -7.50 -15.05 11.68
CA GLY A 101 -7.87 -16.33 11.08
C GLY A 101 -7.11 -17.51 11.70
N ILE A 102 -5.82 -17.33 11.99
CA ILE A 102 -4.99 -18.33 12.67
C ILE A 102 -5.38 -18.45 14.14
N LEU A 103 -5.55 -17.34 14.87
CA LEU A 103 -5.96 -17.39 16.28
C LEU A 103 -7.31 -18.09 16.49
N SER A 104 -8.23 -17.94 15.53
CA SER A 104 -9.54 -18.59 15.55
C SER A 104 -9.53 -20.03 15.02
N ASN A 105 -8.36 -20.60 14.70
CA ASN A 105 -8.19 -21.93 14.12
C ASN A 105 -8.92 -22.13 12.77
N ARG A 106 -9.19 -21.06 12.04
CA ARG A 106 -9.77 -21.10 10.69
C ARG A 106 -8.70 -21.25 9.61
N LEU A 107 -7.51 -20.72 9.88
CA LEU A 107 -6.35 -20.77 8.97
C LEU A 107 -5.15 -21.36 9.71
N HIS A 108 -4.28 -22.01 8.97
CA HIS A 108 -2.97 -22.48 9.44
C HIS A 108 -1.84 -21.82 8.67
N LEU A 109 -2.01 -21.59 7.38
CA LEU A 109 -1.02 -20.96 6.49
C LEU A 109 -1.72 -19.99 5.53
N ALA A 110 -1.35 -18.72 5.57
CA ALA A 110 -1.93 -17.68 4.73
C ALA A 110 -0.87 -16.79 4.10
N ILE A 111 -1.17 -16.24 2.92
CA ILE A 111 -0.39 -15.13 2.36
C ILE A 111 -1.23 -13.87 2.46
N ALA A 112 -0.67 -12.86 3.13
CA ALA A 112 -1.30 -11.56 3.34
C ALA A 112 -0.40 -10.43 2.83
N GLY A 113 -0.98 -9.40 2.23
CA GLY A 113 -0.20 -8.28 1.69
C GLY A 113 -1.05 -7.28 0.96
N GLY A 114 -0.59 -6.79 -0.18
CA GLY A 114 -1.36 -5.87 -1.01
C GLY A 114 -0.69 -5.51 -2.32
N ALA A 115 -1.46 -4.93 -3.22
CA ALA A 115 -1.00 -4.41 -4.49
C ALA A 115 -1.76 -3.14 -4.84
N GLU A 116 -1.01 -2.17 -5.39
CA GLU A 116 -1.57 -0.92 -5.89
C GLU A 116 -0.77 -0.44 -7.08
N SER A 117 -1.44 -0.01 -8.14
CA SER A 117 -0.82 0.76 -9.21
C SER A 117 -1.58 2.08 -9.35
N MET A 118 -0.96 3.16 -8.90
CA MET A 118 -1.53 4.49 -9.04
C MET A 118 -1.39 5.00 -10.48
N THR A 119 -0.38 4.52 -11.20
CA THR A 119 -0.18 4.80 -12.64
C THR A 119 -1.33 4.26 -13.48
N ARG A 120 -1.85 3.09 -13.16
CA ARG A 120 -2.89 2.41 -13.94
C ARG A 120 -4.30 2.60 -13.35
N ALA A 121 -4.41 3.41 -12.30
CA ALA A 121 -5.71 3.79 -11.75
C ALA A 121 -6.55 4.50 -12.82
N PRO A 122 -7.77 4.05 -13.12
CA PRO A 122 -8.53 4.57 -14.25
C PRO A 122 -9.13 5.94 -13.95
N TRP A 123 -9.41 6.68 -14.98
CA TRP A 123 -10.36 7.79 -14.88
C TRP A 123 -11.78 7.24 -14.78
N VAL A 124 -12.55 7.79 -13.88
CA VAL A 124 -13.93 7.37 -13.60
C VAL A 124 -14.89 8.53 -13.84
N THR A 125 -16.00 8.27 -14.51
CA THR A 125 -16.98 9.29 -14.87
C THR A 125 -18.29 9.05 -14.14
N GLU A 126 -18.85 10.13 -13.59
CA GLU A 126 -20.15 10.13 -12.93
C GLU A 126 -21.26 9.71 -13.91
N LYS A 127 -22.12 8.82 -13.47
CA LYS A 127 -23.31 8.46 -14.26
C LYS A 127 -24.31 9.59 -14.26
N PRO A 128 -24.94 9.90 -15.40
CA PRO A 128 -25.96 10.92 -15.45
C PRO A 128 -27.21 10.50 -14.65
N ASN A 129 -27.82 11.48 -13.98
CA ASN A 129 -29.03 11.28 -13.17
C ASN A 129 -30.30 11.09 -14.00
N LYS A 130 -30.25 11.38 -15.30
CA LYS A 130 -31.39 11.28 -16.23
C LYS A 130 -30.97 10.50 -17.47
N PRO A 131 -31.92 9.69 -18.05
CA PRO A 131 -31.70 9.10 -19.36
C PRO A 131 -31.32 10.19 -20.38
N TRP A 132 -30.42 9.90 -21.29
CA TRP A 132 -30.01 10.80 -22.38
C TRP A 132 -29.25 12.09 -21.94
N ALA A 133 -28.90 12.23 -20.68
CA ALA A 133 -28.03 13.31 -20.23
C ALA A 133 -26.58 13.09 -20.68
N LYS A 134 -25.82 14.17 -20.78
CA LYS A 134 -24.37 14.09 -21.01
C LYS A 134 -23.68 13.40 -19.81
N PRO A 135 -22.53 12.72 -20.03
CA PRO A 135 -21.71 12.22 -18.92
C PRO A 135 -21.42 13.32 -17.89
N GLY A 136 -21.39 12.93 -16.63
CA GLY A 136 -21.01 13.82 -15.53
C GLY A 136 -19.52 14.13 -15.48
N LYS A 137 -19.05 14.59 -14.32
CA LYS A 137 -17.63 14.89 -14.09
C LYS A 137 -16.78 13.63 -14.18
N THR A 138 -15.56 13.77 -14.71
CA THR A 138 -14.55 12.73 -14.74
C THR A 138 -13.53 13.02 -13.67
N PHE A 139 -13.12 11.98 -12.93
CA PHE A 139 -12.15 12.03 -11.84
C PHE A 139 -11.00 11.07 -12.14
N ASP A 140 -9.78 11.49 -11.83
CA ASP A 140 -8.64 10.57 -11.73
C ASP A 140 -8.79 9.77 -10.43
N SER A 141 -8.89 8.44 -10.53
CA SER A 141 -9.09 7.62 -9.34
C SER A 141 -7.79 7.35 -8.57
N ALA A 142 -6.64 7.76 -9.10
CA ALA A 142 -5.36 7.70 -8.40
C ALA A 142 -5.26 8.69 -7.23
N LEU A 143 -6.01 9.79 -7.30
CA LEU A 143 -5.87 10.93 -6.40
C LEU A 143 -7.20 11.38 -5.81
N GLY A 144 -7.15 11.72 -4.54
CA GLY A 144 -8.23 12.44 -3.86
C GLY A 144 -9.55 11.69 -3.76
N TRP A 145 -10.57 12.42 -3.37
CA TRP A 145 -11.93 11.92 -3.24
C TRP A 145 -12.67 11.98 -4.58
N ARG A 146 -13.51 10.99 -4.83
CA ARG A 146 -14.39 10.94 -6.00
C ARG A 146 -15.81 10.57 -5.58
N PHE A 147 -16.81 11.12 -6.26
CA PHE A 147 -18.22 10.85 -5.99
C PHE A 147 -18.62 11.08 -4.52
N ILE A 148 -18.09 12.16 -3.93
CA ILE A 148 -18.36 12.51 -2.53
C ILE A 148 -19.88 12.67 -2.35
N ASN A 149 -20.43 12.07 -1.30
CA ASN A 149 -21.81 12.29 -0.92
C ASN A 149 -21.98 13.78 -0.53
N PRO A 150 -22.90 14.53 -1.14
CA PRO A 150 -23.09 15.95 -0.82
C PRO A 150 -23.35 16.25 0.66
N LYS A 151 -23.85 15.29 1.43
CA LYS A 151 -24.04 15.45 2.88
C LYS A 151 -22.71 15.55 3.63
N MET A 152 -21.60 15.12 3.03
CA MET A 152 -20.28 15.22 3.63
C MET A 152 -19.68 16.63 3.53
N ASP A 153 -20.18 17.48 2.65
CA ASP A 153 -19.68 18.85 2.45
C ASP A 153 -19.86 19.72 3.72
N SER A 154 -20.93 19.49 4.47
CA SER A 154 -21.18 20.17 5.75
C SER A 154 -20.75 19.37 6.97
N HIS A 155 -20.36 18.12 6.80
CA HIS A 155 -19.94 17.28 7.92
C HIS A 155 -18.62 17.78 8.49
N ASP A 156 -18.56 17.97 9.81
CA ASP A 156 -17.41 18.52 10.52
C ASP A 156 -16.84 19.79 9.86
N ASN A 157 -17.73 20.71 9.46
CA ASN A 157 -17.36 21.98 8.77
C ASN A 157 -16.47 21.77 7.53
N GLY A 158 -16.70 20.71 6.75
CA GLY A 158 -15.94 20.38 5.55
C GLY A 158 -14.61 19.66 5.80
N ASN A 159 -14.26 19.39 7.05
CA ASN A 159 -12.98 18.72 7.38
C ASN A 159 -12.94 17.24 6.99
N THR A 160 -14.10 16.62 6.79
CA THR A 160 -14.20 15.18 6.54
C THR A 160 -13.60 14.76 5.20
N THR A 161 -13.70 15.61 4.19
CA THR A 161 -13.27 15.34 2.80
C THR A 161 -12.15 16.26 2.33
N LEU A 162 -11.37 16.79 3.25
CA LEU A 162 -10.15 17.53 2.89
C LEU A 162 -9.22 16.64 2.05
N SER A 163 -8.51 17.23 1.11
CA SER A 163 -7.40 16.54 0.46
C SER A 163 -6.34 16.16 1.51
N LEU A 164 -5.60 15.07 1.26
CA LEU A 164 -4.58 14.60 2.21
C LEU A 164 -3.57 15.69 2.56
N GLY A 165 -3.16 16.50 1.59
CA GLY A 165 -2.24 17.61 1.83
C GLY A 165 -2.83 18.68 2.74
N LEU A 166 -4.07 19.13 2.50
CA LEU A 166 -4.73 20.10 3.38
C LEU A 166 -5.00 19.57 4.78
N ALA A 167 -5.36 18.29 4.90
CA ALA A 167 -5.51 17.65 6.21
C ALA A 167 -4.18 17.60 6.96
N THR A 168 -3.07 17.31 6.25
CA THR A 168 -1.71 17.31 6.82
C THR A 168 -1.27 18.69 7.23
N GLU A 169 -1.52 19.74 6.42
CA GLU A 169 -1.24 21.15 6.79
C GLU A 169 -1.96 21.54 8.09
N LYS A 170 -3.24 21.16 8.20
CA LYS A 170 -4.02 21.43 9.42
C LYS A 170 -3.46 20.70 10.62
N LEU A 171 -3.12 19.41 10.48
CA LEU A 171 -2.55 18.61 11.53
C LEU A 171 -1.17 19.14 11.97
N ALA A 172 -0.32 19.50 11.03
CA ALA A 172 0.99 20.07 11.28
C ALA A 172 0.89 21.37 12.09
N LYS A 173 -0.05 22.23 11.73
CA LYS A 173 -0.33 23.48 12.47
C LYS A 173 -0.81 23.22 13.89
N GLU A 174 -1.70 22.25 14.10
CA GLU A 174 -2.19 21.85 15.44
C GLU A 174 -1.07 21.33 16.34
N HIS A 175 -0.07 20.66 15.77
CA HIS A 175 1.07 20.09 16.51
C HIS A 175 2.32 20.98 16.50
N GLY A 176 2.27 22.16 15.90
CA GLY A 176 3.41 23.09 15.81
C GLY A 176 4.58 22.58 14.98
N ILE A 177 4.34 21.65 14.04
CA ILE A 177 5.39 21.12 13.17
C ILE A 177 5.79 22.18 12.14
N THR A 178 7.07 22.39 12.00
CA THR A 178 7.64 23.41 11.10
C THR A 178 8.04 22.83 9.74
N ARG A 179 8.21 23.71 8.77
CA ARG A 179 8.73 23.37 7.45
C ARG A 179 10.13 22.75 7.54
N VAL A 180 10.99 23.28 8.39
CA VAL A 180 12.38 22.80 8.54
C VAL A 180 12.38 21.38 9.09
N GLU A 181 11.63 21.08 10.13
CA GLU A 181 11.51 19.72 10.69
C GLU A 181 10.98 18.73 9.66
N SER A 182 10.02 19.14 8.83
CA SER A 182 9.47 18.31 7.75
C SER A 182 10.51 18.01 6.66
N ASP A 183 11.30 19.02 6.28
CA ASP A 183 12.36 18.86 5.29
C ASP A 183 13.54 18.04 5.83
N GLU A 184 13.92 18.19 7.09
CA GLU A 184 14.94 17.37 7.77
C GLU A 184 14.52 15.89 7.80
N PHE A 185 13.26 15.61 8.13
CA PHE A 185 12.73 14.26 8.10
C PHE A 185 12.76 13.66 6.70
N ALA A 186 12.35 14.41 5.68
CA ALA A 186 12.37 13.97 4.28
C ALA A 186 13.80 13.70 3.78
N CYS A 187 14.75 14.59 4.07
CA CYS A 187 16.17 14.44 3.73
C CYS A 187 16.72 13.13 4.32
N ARG A 188 16.56 12.96 5.63
CA ARG A 188 16.99 11.74 6.34
C ARG A 188 16.32 10.48 5.76
N SER A 189 15.04 10.53 5.39
CA SER A 189 14.33 9.40 4.78
C SER A 189 14.99 8.95 3.47
N HIS A 190 15.35 9.88 2.60
CA HIS A 190 16.07 9.57 1.37
C HIS A 190 17.48 9.02 1.62
N GLU A 191 18.23 9.59 2.56
CA GLU A 191 19.57 9.14 2.94
C GLU A 191 19.54 7.69 3.45
N LEU A 192 18.64 7.38 4.40
CA LEU A 192 18.52 6.04 4.97
C LEU A 192 18.06 5.00 3.94
N ALA A 193 17.14 5.37 3.04
CA ALA A 193 16.69 4.48 1.98
C ALA A 193 17.82 4.17 0.98
N ALA A 194 18.57 5.20 0.55
CA ALA A 194 19.71 5.03 -0.34
C ALA A 194 20.82 4.16 0.29
N GLU A 195 21.14 4.38 1.58
CA GLU A 195 22.10 3.58 2.31
C GLU A 195 21.67 2.12 2.44
N SER A 196 20.37 1.88 2.72
CA SER A 196 19.81 0.53 2.81
C SER A 196 19.91 -0.24 1.50
N TRP A 197 19.79 0.44 0.36
CA TRP A 197 20.04 -0.17 -0.95
C TRP A 197 21.54 -0.44 -1.19
N ARG A 198 22.42 0.51 -0.89
CA ARG A 198 23.87 0.35 -1.05
C ARG A 198 24.44 -0.76 -0.16
N SER A 199 23.96 -0.88 1.06
CA SER A 199 24.37 -1.94 1.99
C SER A 199 23.81 -3.33 1.65
N GLY A 200 22.90 -3.43 0.66
CA GLY A 200 22.26 -4.69 0.28
C GLY A 200 21.14 -5.14 1.23
N PHE A 201 20.71 -4.28 2.18
CA PHE A 201 19.61 -4.62 3.11
C PHE A 201 18.35 -5.09 2.39
N PHE A 202 17.98 -4.46 1.27
CA PHE A 202 16.78 -4.83 0.51
C PHE A 202 16.96 -6.02 -0.45
N ALA A 203 18.18 -6.54 -0.64
CA ALA A 203 18.44 -7.60 -1.62
C ALA A 203 17.58 -8.85 -1.40
N ASN A 204 17.37 -9.24 -0.13
CA ASN A 204 16.57 -10.41 0.23
C ASN A 204 15.08 -10.11 0.46
N HIS A 205 14.69 -8.86 0.42
CA HIS A 205 13.33 -8.39 0.71
C HIS A 205 12.55 -7.95 -0.54
N THR A 206 13.24 -7.88 -1.69
CA THR A 206 12.64 -7.43 -2.95
C THR A 206 12.77 -8.46 -4.05
N ILE A 207 11.81 -8.42 -4.98
CA ILE A 207 11.88 -9.10 -6.26
C ILE A 207 11.97 -8.09 -7.39
N GLN A 208 12.58 -8.51 -8.48
CA GLN A 208 12.57 -7.77 -9.73
C GLN A 208 11.36 -8.19 -10.56
N ILE A 209 10.68 -7.23 -11.13
CA ILE A 209 9.61 -7.44 -12.10
C ILE A 209 10.20 -7.25 -13.49
N GLU A 210 9.92 -8.17 -14.38
CA GLU A 210 10.32 -8.03 -15.79
C GLU A 210 9.48 -6.92 -16.44
N THR A 211 10.13 -5.84 -16.79
CA THR A 211 9.54 -4.68 -17.49
C THR A 211 10.51 -4.19 -18.55
N LYS A 212 10.04 -3.37 -19.51
CA LYS A 212 10.90 -2.79 -20.54
C LYS A 212 12.07 -1.99 -19.99
N ASN A 213 11.85 -1.31 -18.86
CA ASN A 213 12.88 -0.52 -18.19
C ASN A 213 13.25 -1.24 -16.90
N GLU A 214 14.51 -1.62 -16.76
CA GLU A 214 14.96 -2.30 -15.56
C GLU A 214 14.86 -1.37 -14.33
N LEU A 215 14.21 -1.86 -13.28
CA LEU A 215 14.10 -1.17 -12.01
C LEU A 215 15.10 -1.77 -11.01
N LEU A 216 16.25 -1.12 -10.80
CA LEU A 216 17.34 -1.64 -9.98
C LEU A 216 17.14 -1.38 -8.48
N ILE A 217 16.55 -0.24 -8.14
CA ILE A 217 16.22 0.19 -6.76
C ILE A 217 14.82 0.79 -6.73
N ASP A 218 14.31 1.14 -5.56
CA ASP A 218 13.07 1.91 -5.45
C ASP A 218 13.22 3.27 -6.16
N GLU A 219 12.40 3.51 -7.17
CA GLU A 219 12.57 4.60 -8.15
C GLU A 219 12.32 5.99 -7.57
N THR A 220 11.70 6.05 -6.40
CA THR A 220 11.35 7.31 -5.73
C THR A 220 12.45 7.86 -4.83
N ILE A 221 13.54 7.13 -4.64
CA ILE A 221 14.69 7.59 -3.85
C ILE A 221 15.46 8.66 -4.62
N ARG A 222 15.77 9.75 -3.95
CA ARG A 222 16.54 10.88 -4.49
C ARG A 222 17.79 11.08 -3.65
N GLU A 223 18.89 10.45 -4.04
CA GLU A 223 20.17 10.50 -3.30
C GLU A 223 20.76 11.90 -3.17
N THR A 224 20.41 12.81 -4.09
CA THR A 224 20.89 14.21 -4.10
C THR A 224 20.02 15.16 -3.29
N THR A 225 19.02 14.65 -2.55
CA THR A 225 18.17 15.49 -1.70
C THR A 225 19.01 16.17 -0.62
N SER A 226 18.80 17.46 -0.44
CA SER A 226 19.45 18.26 0.60
C SER A 226 18.48 19.28 1.19
N LEU A 227 18.73 19.75 2.41
CA LEU A 227 17.91 20.80 3.03
C LEU A 227 17.87 22.07 2.18
N GLU A 228 18.99 22.41 1.51
CA GLU A 228 19.05 23.55 0.62
C GLU A 228 18.09 23.37 -0.59
N SER A 229 18.08 22.19 -1.19
CA SER A 229 17.20 21.88 -2.34
C SER A 229 15.74 21.85 -1.94
N LEU A 230 15.42 21.26 -0.79
CA LEU A 230 14.06 21.18 -0.25
C LEU A 230 13.55 22.58 0.13
N GLY A 231 14.37 23.39 0.76
CA GLY A 231 14.01 24.76 1.18
C GLY A 231 13.60 25.69 0.03
N LYS A 232 14.02 25.40 -1.21
CA LYS A 232 13.63 26.16 -2.42
C LYS A 232 12.25 25.78 -2.96
N LEU A 233 11.66 24.69 -2.50
CA LEU A 233 10.36 24.21 -2.99
C LEU A 233 9.21 25.04 -2.40
N LYS A 234 8.25 25.35 -3.24
CA LYS A 234 7.02 26.03 -2.82
C LYS A 234 6.07 25.05 -2.13
N ALA A 235 5.28 25.57 -1.20
CA ALA A 235 4.18 24.82 -0.63
C ALA A 235 3.19 24.38 -1.73
N SER A 236 2.65 23.16 -1.58
CA SER A 236 1.85 22.52 -2.63
C SER A 236 0.35 22.60 -2.39
N PHE A 237 -0.09 22.88 -1.17
CA PHE A 237 -1.50 22.76 -0.78
C PHE A 237 -2.09 24.04 -0.21
N SER A 238 -1.29 24.94 0.35
CA SER A 238 -1.68 26.28 0.79
C SER A 238 -0.53 27.25 0.65
N ASP A 239 -0.81 28.54 0.47
CA ASP A 239 0.21 29.57 0.19
C ASP A 239 1.22 29.73 1.35
N ASP A 240 0.75 29.55 2.58
CA ASP A 240 1.52 29.60 3.83
C ASP A 240 1.85 28.20 4.40
N GLY A 241 1.69 27.16 3.58
CA GLY A 241 1.88 25.77 3.97
C GLY A 241 3.33 25.34 4.13
N ILE A 242 3.50 24.20 4.78
CA ILE A 242 4.81 23.56 4.99
C ILE A 242 5.03 22.32 4.10
N ILE A 243 3.95 21.78 3.52
CA ILE A 243 4.00 20.56 2.71
C ILE A 243 4.35 20.90 1.27
N THR A 244 5.38 20.26 0.77
CA THR A 244 5.93 20.42 -0.58
C THR A 244 6.02 19.12 -1.34
N ALA A 245 6.31 19.14 -2.62
CA ALA A 245 6.62 17.94 -3.40
C ALA A 245 7.88 17.19 -2.90
N GLY A 246 8.75 17.87 -2.11
CA GLY A 246 9.98 17.27 -1.59
C GLY A 246 9.80 16.55 -0.25
N ASN A 247 8.81 16.94 0.55
CA ASN A 247 8.52 16.34 1.85
C ASN A 247 7.17 15.60 1.89
N SER A 248 6.61 15.29 0.72
CA SER A 248 5.40 14.47 0.53
C SER A 248 5.74 13.11 -0.07
N SER A 249 4.94 12.08 0.28
CA SER A 249 5.03 10.77 -0.38
C SER A 249 4.68 10.89 -1.87
N PRO A 250 5.46 10.24 -2.75
CA PRO A 250 5.15 10.19 -4.18
C PRO A 250 3.99 9.22 -4.46
N LEU A 251 3.33 9.40 -5.60
CA LEU A 251 2.46 8.39 -6.19
C LEU A 251 3.31 7.23 -6.66
N SER A 252 2.90 6.00 -6.37
CA SER A 252 3.76 4.83 -6.53
C SER A 252 2.99 3.60 -6.98
N ASP A 253 3.73 2.66 -7.57
CA ASP A 253 3.27 1.35 -8.02
C ASP A 253 4.05 0.26 -7.30
N GLY A 254 3.39 -0.82 -6.88
CA GLY A 254 4.05 -1.95 -6.25
C GLY A 254 3.11 -2.97 -5.64
N ALA A 255 3.70 -4.08 -5.18
CA ALA A 255 3.01 -5.12 -4.45
C ALA A 255 3.90 -5.70 -3.35
N SER A 256 3.29 -6.23 -2.31
CA SER A 256 3.98 -6.91 -1.21
C SER A 256 3.19 -8.11 -0.72
N GLY A 257 3.88 -9.07 -0.12
CA GLY A 257 3.28 -10.22 0.52
C GLY A 257 4.08 -10.69 1.72
N THR A 258 3.35 -11.25 2.67
CA THR A 258 3.84 -11.81 3.92
C THR A 258 3.24 -13.19 4.09
N LEU A 259 4.07 -14.19 4.29
CA LEU A 259 3.64 -15.54 4.64
C LEU A 259 3.45 -15.61 6.16
N VAL A 260 2.24 -15.93 6.58
CA VAL A 260 1.85 -16.02 7.99
C VAL A 260 1.42 -17.45 8.30
N ALA A 261 1.95 -18.05 9.37
CA ALA A 261 1.70 -19.42 9.73
C ALA A 261 1.38 -19.61 11.21
N SER A 262 0.62 -20.66 11.50
CA SER A 262 0.42 -21.19 12.84
C SER A 262 1.63 -22.03 13.30
N GLU A 263 1.72 -22.36 14.60
CA GLU A 263 2.74 -23.27 15.13
C GLU A 263 2.68 -24.66 14.48
N ASP A 264 1.49 -25.12 14.12
CA ASP A 264 1.30 -26.43 13.49
C ASP A 264 1.76 -26.43 12.03
N ALA A 265 1.42 -25.41 11.25
CA ALA A 265 1.92 -25.25 9.89
C ALA A 265 3.45 -25.09 9.85
N ILE A 266 4.06 -24.42 10.85
CA ILE A 266 5.52 -24.32 10.96
C ILE A 266 6.15 -25.72 11.09
N LYS A 267 5.58 -26.60 11.90
CA LYS A 267 6.08 -27.98 12.07
C LYS A 267 5.84 -28.80 10.82
N GLU A 268 4.62 -28.75 10.28
CA GLU A 268 4.19 -29.53 9.12
C GLU A 268 5.04 -29.24 7.87
N PHE A 269 5.24 -27.97 7.57
CA PHE A 269 6.00 -27.53 6.38
C PHE A 269 7.47 -27.19 6.67
N SER A 270 7.96 -27.48 7.90
CA SER A 270 9.34 -27.19 8.31
C SER A 270 9.76 -25.73 8.08
N LEU A 271 8.85 -24.80 8.33
CA LEU A 271 9.06 -23.35 8.12
C LEU A 271 9.94 -22.74 9.21
N LYS A 272 10.58 -21.61 8.90
CA LYS A 272 11.44 -20.88 9.84
C LYS A 272 10.79 -19.55 10.24
N PRO A 273 10.19 -19.44 11.42
CA PRO A 273 9.56 -18.21 11.87
C PRO A 273 10.59 -17.08 12.08
N LYS A 274 10.26 -15.88 11.64
CA LYS A 274 11.07 -14.66 11.86
C LYS A 274 10.63 -13.90 13.10
N VAL A 275 9.32 -13.68 13.24
CA VAL A 275 8.72 -12.95 14.37
C VAL A 275 7.34 -13.51 14.69
N GLU A 276 6.92 -13.42 15.97
CA GLU A 276 5.56 -13.67 16.41
C GLU A 276 4.72 -12.40 16.23
N ILE A 277 3.48 -12.53 15.74
CA ILE A 277 2.52 -11.43 15.73
C ILE A 277 1.79 -11.44 17.08
N LEU A 278 2.01 -10.40 17.88
CA LEU A 278 1.47 -10.31 19.24
C LEU A 278 0.03 -9.78 19.27
N GLY A 279 -0.36 -9.00 18.28
CA GLY A 279 -1.72 -8.45 18.22
C GLY A 279 -1.88 -7.39 17.15
N PHE A 280 -3.12 -6.95 17.00
CA PHE A 280 -3.53 -5.90 16.08
C PHE A 280 -4.61 -5.02 16.73
N VAL A 281 -4.55 -3.73 16.49
CA VAL A 281 -5.54 -2.76 16.97
C VAL A 281 -5.94 -1.83 15.82
N ALA A 282 -7.22 -1.52 15.73
CA ALA A 282 -7.74 -0.49 14.85
C ALA A 282 -8.47 0.57 15.65
N VAL A 283 -8.14 1.83 15.43
CA VAL A 283 -8.78 2.98 16.09
C VAL A 283 -9.37 3.93 15.07
N GLY A 284 -10.47 4.60 15.42
CA GLY A 284 -11.04 5.69 14.67
C GLY A 284 -10.51 7.04 15.18
N VAL A 285 -10.16 7.93 14.26
CA VAL A 285 -9.76 9.31 14.54
C VAL A 285 -10.61 10.28 13.72
N LYS A 286 -10.55 11.58 14.00
CA LYS A 286 -11.19 12.57 13.13
C LYS A 286 -10.59 12.47 11.71
N PRO A 287 -11.39 12.58 10.64
CA PRO A 287 -10.92 12.36 9.27
C PRO A 287 -9.66 13.15 8.91
N TYR A 288 -9.57 14.44 9.25
CA TYR A 288 -8.39 15.25 8.97
C TYR A 288 -7.16 14.88 9.81
N GLN A 289 -7.33 14.12 10.90
CA GLN A 289 -6.25 13.62 11.77
C GLN A 289 -5.72 12.25 11.33
N PHE A 290 -5.93 11.85 10.08
CA PHE A 290 -5.51 10.54 9.58
C PHE A 290 -4.02 10.26 9.81
N GLY A 291 -3.13 11.26 9.70
CA GLY A 291 -1.70 11.15 9.95
C GLY A 291 -1.36 10.88 11.44
N TYR A 292 -2.25 11.21 12.35
CA TYR A 292 -2.11 10.92 13.79
C TYR A 292 -2.68 9.53 14.15
N GLY A 293 -3.49 8.93 13.28
CA GLY A 293 -4.18 7.67 13.51
C GLY A 293 -3.34 6.51 14.06
N PRO A 294 -2.07 6.32 13.64
CA PRO A 294 -1.21 5.26 14.19
C PRO A 294 -0.78 5.45 15.66
N VAL A 295 -0.94 6.64 16.25
CA VAL A 295 -0.47 6.94 17.61
C VAL A 295 -1.39 6.34 18.69
N PRO A 296 -2.74 6.51 18.67
CA PRO A 296 -3.61 5.91 19.67
C PRO A 296 -3.70 4.41 19.54
#